data_e1a322b84d8ef9bb19b01e744be38484
#
_entry.id   e1a322b84d8ef9bb19b01e744be38484
#
_cell.length_a   1.000
_cell.length_b   1.000
_cell.length_c   1.000
_cell.angle_alpha   90.00
_cell.angle_beta   90.00
_cell.angle_gamma   90.00
#
_symmetry.space_group_name_H-M   'P 1'
#
loop_
_entity.id
_entity.type
_entity.pdbx_description
1 polymer ?
#
loop_
_entity_poly.entity_id
_entity_poly.type
_entity_poly.pdbx_seq_one_letter_code
_entity_poly.pdbx_strand_id
1 'polypeptide(L)'
;TIMVIVICVVIFGVDIIRHGVGNVLTDPTALLDTFMVAVSLAVAAIPEGLVAVVTIVLSLGVTKMAKRQAIIRKLSAVETLGCTQTICSDKTGTLTQNKMTVVKHELAAPKEKFLAGMALCSDAQWDEELGEAVGEPTECALVNDAGKAGLTGLTAEHPRVGEAPFDSGRKMMSVVVETLDGEYEQYTKGAPDVVIGLCTHIYDGDKVVPLTEERRAELVAANKAMADEALRVLALASCTYTEVPADCSPAALEHDLVFCGLSGMIDPVRPEVADAIREAHDAGIRTVMITGDHIDTAVAIAKQLGIVADRSQAI
;
A
#
# COMPACT_ATOMS: atom_id res chain seq x y z
N THR A 1 3.88 -23.50 -40.12
CA THR A 1 4.82 -23.43 -41.29
C THR A 1 5.56 -24.75 -41.48
N ILE A 2 6.29 -25.30 -40.50
CA ILE A 2 7.06 -26.56 -40.64
C ILE A 2 6.16 -27.73 -41.07
N MET A 3 5.01 -27.91 -40.44
CA MET A 3 4.04 -28.97 -40.76
C MET A 3 3.55 -28.86 -42.21
N VAL A 4 3.28 -27.66 -42.71
CA VAL A 4 2.85 -27.43 -44.10
C VAL A 4 3.96 -27.83 -45.09
N ILE A 5 5.21 -27.46 -44.81
CA ILE A 5 6.38 -27.86 -45.63
C ILE A 5 6.52 -29.39 -45.69
N VAL A 6 6.36 -30.05 -44.51
CA VAL A 6 6.43 -31.52 -44.44
C VAL A 6 5.32 -32.15 -45.27
N ILE A 7 4.09 -31.65 -45.17
CA ILE A 7 2.96 -32.13 -45.96
C ILE A 7 3.20 -31.92 -47.44
N CYS A 8 3.75 -30.77 -47.87
CA CYS A 8 4.05 -30.51 -49.26
C CYS A 8 5.13 -31.44 -49.80
N VAL A 9 6.19 -31.72 -49.05
CA VAL A 9 7.24 -32.67 -49.39
C VAL A 9 6.66 -34.09 -49.54
N VAL A 10 5.75 -34.49 -48.64
CA VAL A 10 5.08 -35.80 -48.71
C VAL A 10 4.17 -35.86 -49.93
N ILE A 11 3.35 -34.84 -50.22
CA ILE A 11 2.48 -34.81 -51.39
C ILE A 11 3.32 -34.86 -52.69
N PHE A 12 4.36 -34.05 -52.79
CA PHE A 12 5.27 -34.05 -53.91
C PHE A 12 5.92 -35.44 -54.13
N GLY A 13 6.37 -36.08 -53.05
CA GLY A 13 6.94 -37.43 -53.12
C GLY A 13 5.94 -38.51 -53.56
N VAL A 14 4.71 -38.45 -53.02
CA VAL A 14 3.63 -39.38 -53.42
C VAL A 14 3.25 -39.21 -54.88
N ASP A 15 3.17 -37.96 -55.37
CA ASP A 15 2.79 -37.65 -56.74
C ASP A 15 3.91 -38.10 -57.75
N ILE A 16 5.17 -37.97 -57.40
CA ILE A 16 6.30 -38.51 -58.16
C ILE A 16 6.21 -40.07 -58.29
N ILE A 17 5.90 -40.71 -57.15
CA ILE A 17 5.74 -42.18 -57.14
C ILE A 17 4.56 -42.65 -58.02
N ARG A 18 3.42 -41.93 -57.96
CA ARG A 18 2.20 -42.23 -58.71
C ARG A 18 2.38 -42.07 -60.21
N HIS A 19 3.07 -41.05 -60.66
CA HIS A 19 3.34 -40.80 -62.09
C HIS A 19 4.54 -41.60 -62.64
N GLY A 20 5.27 -42.27 -61.77
CA GLY A 20 6.47 -43.06 -62.08
C GLY A 20 7.73 -42.20 -62.11
N VAL A 21 8.65 -42.50 -61.21
CA VAL A 21 9.91 -41.78 -61.01
C VAL A 21 10.69 -41.52 -62.29
N GLY A 22 10.66 -42.55 -63.21
CA GLY A 22 11.36 -42.44 -64.53
C GLY A 22 10.70 -41.42 -65.45
N ASN A 23 9.40 -41.36 -65.51
CA ASN A 23 8.65 -40.45 -66.41
C ASN A 23 8.73 -38.99 -65.94
N VAL A 24 8.60 -38.73 -64.62
CA VAL A 24 8.67 -37.37 -64.05
C VAL A 24 10.05 -36.78 -64.16
N LEU A 25 11.11 -37.56 -64.05
CA LEU A 25 12.51 -37.09 -64.20
C LEU A 25 12.95 -36.88 -65.66
N THR A 26 12.30 -37.53 -66.60
CA THR A 26 12.62 -37.40 -68.06
C THR A 26 11.76 -36.36 -68.75
N ASP A 27 10.59 -36.03 -68.21
CA ASP A 27 9.70 -35.01 -68.76
C ASP A 27 9.68 -33.74 -67.86
N PRO A 28 10.33 -32.64 -68.30
CA PRO A 28 10.36 -31.39 -67.52
C PRO A 28 8.99 -30.78 -67.28
N THR A 29 7.99 -31.06 -68.14
CA THR A 29 6.63 -30.52 -68.01
C THR A 29 5.86 -31.24 -66.87
N ALA A 30 6.00 -32.54 -66.74
CA ALA A 30 5.39 -33.35 -65.67
C ALA A 30 6.00 -32.99 -64.31
N LEU A 31 7.30 -32.72 -64.24
CA LEU A 31 7.97 -32.27 -63.00
C LEU A 31 7.45 -30.89 -62.58
N LEU A 32 7.31 -29.94 -63.52
CA LEU A 32 6.75 -28.62 -63.25
C LEU A 32 5.33 -28.67 -62.77
N ASP A 33 4.48 -29.50 -63.37
CA ASP A 33 3.08 -29.65 -62.97
C ASP A 33 2.95 -30.20 -61.55
N THR A 34 3.70 -31.27 -61.24
CA THR A 34 3.74 -31.82 -59.87
C THR A 34 4.25 -30.81 -58.84
N PHE A 35 5.29 -30.04 -59.18
CA PHE A 35 5.79 -28.96 -58.33
C PHE A 35 4.76 -27.85 -58.10
N MET A 36 4.09 -27.42 -59.16
CA MET A 36 3.02 -26.38 -59.08
C MET A 36 1.83 -26.83 -58.25
N VAL A 37 1.42 -28.09 -58.33
CA VAL A 37 0.38 -28.67 -57.47
C VAL A 37 0.79 -28.65 -56.00
N ALA A 38 2.04 -29.10 -55.71
CA ALA A 38 2.54 -29.08 -54.33
C ALA A 38 2.62 -27.66 -53.76
N VAL A 39 3.13 -26.70 -54.56
CA VAL A 39 3.17 -25.25 -54.14
C VAL A 39 1.79 -24.69 -53.95
N SER A 40 0.85 -24.96 -54.85
CA SER A 40 -0.54 -24.49 -54.76
C SER A 40 -1.24 -24.99 -53.49
N LEU A 41 -1.02 -26.27 -53.18
CA LEU A 41 -1.51 -26.87 -51.91
C LEU A 41 -0.83 -26.27 -50.66
N ALA A 42 0.47 -25.96 -50.76
CA ALA A 42 1.19 -25.29 -49.69
C ALA A 42 0.57 -23.92 -49.37
N VAL A 43 0.38 -23.12 -50.42
CA VAL A 43 -0.23 -21.76 -50.29
C VAL A 43 -1.66 -21.87 -49.74
N ALA A 44 -2.48 -22.77 -50.26
CA ALA A 44 -3.86 -22.98 -49.82
C ALA A 44 -3.97 -23.45 -48.36
N ALA A 45 -2.95 -24.18 -47.87
CA ALA A 45 -2.88 -24.69 -46.49
C ALA A 45 -2.41 -23.63 -45.48
N ILE A 46 -1.88 -22.49 -45.91
CA ILE A 46 -1.44 -21.41 -45.04
C ILE A 46 -2.64 -20.48 -44.78
N PRO A 47 -3.15 -20.41 -43.51
CA PRO A 47 -4.26 -19.50 -43.19
C PRO A 47 -3.77 -18.05 -43.10
N GLU A 48 -3.52 -17.42 -44.24
CA GLU A 48 -2.94 -16.07 -44.30
C GLU A 48 -3.73 -15.01 -43.52
N GLY A 49 -5.07 -15.15 -43.51
CA GLY A 49 -5.95 -14.24 -42.78
C GLY A 49 -5.85 -14.40 -41.23
N LEU A 50 -5.42 -15.54 -40.73
CA LEU A 50 -5.42 -15.83 -39.27
C LEU A 50 -4.50 -14.85 -38.51
N VAL A 51 -3.29 -14.62 -39.03
CA VAL A 51 -2.31 -13.72 -38.39
C VAL A 51 -2.84 -12.30 -38.35
N ALA A 52 -3.46 -11.82 -39.45
CA ALA A 52 -4.04 -10.49 -39.50
C ALA A 52 -5.22 -10.35 -38.51
N VAL A 53 -6.13 -11.32 -38.47
CA VAL A 53 -7.27 -11.33 -37.55
C VAL A 53 -6.81 -11.33 -36.08
N VAL A 54 -5.86 -12.21 -35.72
CA VAL A 54 -5.32 -12.25 -34.34
C VAL A 54 -4.67 -10.93 -33.97
N THR A 55 -3.85 -10.35 -34.87
CA THR A 55 -3.21 -9.05 -34.61
C THR A 55 -4.22 -7.93 -34.40
N ILE A 56 -5.27 -7.88 -35.23
CA ILE A 56 -6.35 -6.87 -35.10
C ILE A 56 -7.08 -7.04 -33.76
N VAL A 57 -7.48 -8.26 -33.41
CA VAL A 57 -8.19 -8.53 -32.15
C VAL A 57 -7.35 -8.16 -30.94
N LEU A 58 -6.06 -8.53 -30.92
CA LEU A 58 -5.14 -8.15 -29.85
C LEU A 58 -4.93 -6.63 -29.78
N SER A 59 -4.85 -5.94 -30.92
CA SER A 59 -4.73 -4.49 -30.97
C SER A 59 -5.97 -3.78 -30.42
N LEU A 60 -7.17 -4.29 -30.69
CA LEU A 60 -8.41 -3.80 -30.10
C LEU A 60 -8.41 -4.02 -28.59
N GLY A 61 -7.90 -5.17 -28.12
CA GLY A 61 -7.70 -5.46 -26.69
C GLY A 61 -6.77 -4.43 -26.03
N VAL A 62 -5.60 -4.18 -26.61
CA VAL A 62 -4.65 -3.14 -26.13
C VAL A 62 -5.31 -1.77 -26.06
N THR A 63 -6.08 -1.38 -27.09
CA THR A 63 -6.78 -0.09 -27.12
C THR A 63 -7.80 0.04 -25.98
N LYS A 64 -8.54 -1.03 -25.65
CA LYS A 64 -9.46 -1.05 -24.51
C LYS A 64 -8.71 -0.95 -23.17
N MET A 65 -7.59 -1.65 -23.03
CA MET A 65 -6.76 -1.62 -21.82
C MET A 65 -6.09 -0.28 -21.62
N ALA A 66 -5.61 0.36 -22.69
CA ALA A 66 -5.03 1.71 -22.65
C ALA A 66 -6.04 2.76 -22.16
N LYS A 67 -7.31 2.64 -22.50
CA LYS A 67 -8.39 3.50 -21.96
C LYS A 67 -8.61 3.32 -20.46
N ARG A 68 -8.18 2.20 -19.90
CA ARG A 68 -8.17 1.89 -18.45
C ARG A 68 -6.79 2.11 -17.81
N GLN A 69 -5.93 2.92 -18.45
CA GLN A 69 -4.57 3.28 -18.00
C GLN A 69 -3.59 2.09 -17.89
N ALA A 70 -3.90 0.95 -18.51
CA ALA A 70 -3.00 -0.19 -18.58
C ALA A 70 -2.02 -0.04 -19.73
N ILE A 71 -0.70 -0.12 -19.45
CA ILE A 71 0.36 0.02 -20.44
C ILE A 71 0.80 -1.38 -20.90
N ILE A 72 0.47 -1.74 -22.14
CA ILE A 72 0.85 -3.02 -22.73
C ILE A 72 2.05 -2.81 -23.66
N ARG A 73 3.17 -3.47 -23.36
CA ARG A 73 4.42 -3.38 -24.14
C ARG A 73 4.52 -4.41 -25.28
N LYS A 74 3.83 -5.54 -25.15
CA LYS A 74 3.84 -6.63 -26.13
C LYS A 74 2.42 -7.12 -26.38
N LEU A 75 2.03 -7.27 -27.66
CA LEU A 75 0.68 -7.75 -28.03
C LEU A 75 0.36 -9.13 -27.44
N SER A 76 1.33 -10.05 -27.40
CA SER A 76 1.13 -11.38 -26.80
C SER A 76 0.80 -11.35 -25.29
N ALA A 77 1.16 -10.27 -24.59
CA ALA A 77 0.83 -10.13 -23.18
C ALA A 77 -0.70 -10.01 -22.91
N VAL A 78 -1.46 -9.51 -23.89
CA VAL A 78 -2.93 -9.43 -23.80
C VAL A 78 -3.55 -10.82 -23.69
N GLU A 79 -3.06 -11.78 -24.49
CA GLU A 79 -3.54 -13.16 -24.46
C GLU A 79 -3.17 -13.84 -23.13
N THR A 80 -1.91 -13.68 -22.68
CA THR A 80 -1.45 -14.24 -21.40
C THR A 80 -2.28 -13.67 -20.23
N LEU A 81 -2.56 -12.36 -20.26
CA LEU A 81 -3.37 -11.70 -19.23
C LEU A 81 -4.82 -12.24 -19.22
N GLY A 82 -5.39 -12.49 -20.41
CA GLY A 82 -6.72 -13.09 -20.57
C GLY A 82 -6.84 -14.51 -20.02
N CYS A 83 -5.72 -15.21 -19.82
CA CYS A 83 -5.66 -16.55 -19.23
C CYS A 83 -5.29 -16.55 -17.75
N THR A 84 -5.16 -15.37 -17.12
CA THR A 84 -4.76 -15.23 -15.73
C THR A 84 -5.87 -15.76 -14.81
N GLN A 85 -5.50 -16.66 -13.89
CA GLN A 85 -6.40 -17.23 -12.89
C GLN A 85 -6.15 -16.67 -11.49
N THR A 86 -5.00 -16.07 -11.26
CA THR A 86 -4.63 -15.52 -9.96
C THR A 86 -3.88 -14.20 -10.14
N ILE A 87 -4.28 -13.19 -9.37
CA ILE A 87 -3.60 -11.90 -9.24
C ILE A 87 -2.97 -11.84 -7.86
N CYS A 88 -1.64 -11.74 -7.81
CA CYS A 88 -0.89 -11.49 -6.59
C CYS A 88 -0.58 -10.00 -6.50
N SER A 89 -1.14 -9.33 -5.50
CA SER A 89 -0.99 -7.88 -5.32
C SER A 89 -0.24 -7.58 -4.03
N ASP A 90 0.74 -6.70 -4.11
CA ASP A 90 1.32 -6.08 -2.92
C ASP A 90 0.28 -5.17 -2.24
N LYS A 91 0.35 -5.10 -0.89
CA LYS A 91 -0.51 -4.23 -0.10
C LYS A 91 -0.13 -2.76 -0.27
N THR A 92 1.12 -2.43 0.08
CA THR A 92 1.55 -1.04 0.26
C THR A 92 1.74 -0.30 -1.07
N GLY A 93 1.05 0.82 -1.23
CA GLY A 93 1.12 1.63 -2.45
C GLY A 93 0.40 1.05 -3.68
N THR A 94 -0.09 -0.21 -3.60
CA THR A 94 -0.89 -0.85 -4.66
C THR A 94 -2.35 -0.93 -4.23
N LEU A 95 -2.66 -1.69 -3.18
CA LEU A 95 -4.01 -1.79 -2.62
C LEU A 95 -4.32 -0.61 -1.70
N THR A 96 -3.30 -0.02 -1.09
CA THR A 96 -3.37 1.14 -0.20
C THR A 96 -2.74 2.38 -0.84
N GLN A 97 -2.98 3.54 -0.23
CA GLN A 97 -2.53 4.84 -0.76
C GLN A 97 -1.05 5.13 -0.49
N ASN A 98 -0.39 4.32 0.36
CA ASN A 98 0.95 4.60 0.90
C ASN A 98 1.02 5.97 1.62
N LYS A 99 -0.09 6.34 2.28
CA LYS A 99 -0.23 7.60 3.01
C LYS A 99 -0.88 7.32 4.36
N MET A 100 -0.09 7.33 5.44
CA MET A 100 -0.65 7.16 6.77
C MET A 100 -1.68 8.25 7.05
N THR A 101 -2.79 7.87 7.67
CA THR A 101 -3.88 8.78 8.01
C THR A 101 -4.41 8.44 9.40
N VAL A 102 -4.55 9.45 10.25
CA VAL A 102 -5.20 9.30 11.55
C VAL A 102 -6.70 9.12 11.34
N VAL A 103 -7.26 8.07 11.95
CA VAL A 103 -8.68 7.70 11.79
C VAL A 103 -9.42 7.59 13.13
N LYS A 104 -8.69 7.53 14.25
CA LYS A 104 -9.29 7.33 15.57
C LYS A 104 -8.46 7.98 16.67
N HIS A 105 -9.13 8.54 17.65
CA HIS A 105 -8.51 9.06 18.88
C HIS A 105 -9.17 8.46 20.12
N GLU A 106 -8.38 8.29 21.18
CA GLU A 106 -8.85 8.10 22.54
C GLU A 106 -8.25 9.22 23.36
N LEU A 107 -9.06 10.22 23.73
CA LEU A 107 -8.61 11.48 24.31
C LEU A 107 -8.81 11.48 25.82
N ALA A 108 -7.77 11.85 26.56
CA ALA A 108 -7.84 12.22 27.97
C ALA A 108 -7.71 13.74 28.13
N ALA A 109 -6.78 14.37 27.42
CA ALA A 109 -6.61 15.82 27.36
C ALA A 109 -7.61 16.49 26.39
N PRO A 110 -7.78 17.84 26.47
CA PRO A 110 -8.50 18.60 25.45
C PRO A 110 -7.96 18.31 24.05
N LYS A 111 -8.88 18.18 23.08
CA LYS A 111 -8.53 17.78 21.72
C LYS A 111 -7.47 18.66 21.07
N GLU A 112 -7.57 19.97 21.23
CA GLU A 112 -6.60 20.93 20.65
C GLU A 112 -5.21 20.73 21.23
N LYS A 113 -5.10 20.58 22.56
CA LYS A 113 -3.83 20.27 23.24
C LYS A 113 -3.21 18.97 22.75
N PHE A 114 -4.02 17.92 22.61
CA PHE A 114 -3.57 16.63 22.12
C PHE A 114 -3.04 16.71 20.68
N LEU A 115 -3.82 17.34 19.77
CA LEU A 115 -3.42 17.49 18.37
C LEU A 115 -2.17 18.35 18.21
N ALA A 116 -2.11 19.50 18.94
CA ALA A 116 -0.93 20.36 18.94
C ALA A 116 0.30 19.61 19.46
N GLY A 117 0.18 18.87 20.56
CA GLY A 117 1.28 18.10 21.13
C GLY A 117 1.79 17.01 20.18
N MET A 118 0.87 16.30 19.49
CA MET A 118 1.26 15.31 18.48
C MET A 118 2.02 15.95 17.30
N ALA A 119 1.60 17.13 16.84
CA ALA A 119 2.25 17.85 15.75
C ALA A 119 3.59 18.44 16.18
N LEU A 120 3.67 19.09 17.34
CA LEU A 120 4.90 19.68 17.88
C LEU A 120 5.96 18.63 18.20
N CYS A 121 5.53 17.45 18.66
CA CYS A 121 6.40 16.29 18.90
C CYS A 121 6.62 15.48 17.60
N SER A 122 6.81 16.15 16.45
CA SER A 122 7.06 15.54 15.15
C SER A 122 8.12 16.36 14.40
N ASP A 123 8.91 15.66 13.57
CA ASP A 123 9.92 16.30 12.72
C ASP A 123 9.36 16.65 11.33
N ALA A 124 8.20 16.09 10.97
CA ALA A 124 7.44 16.49 9.79
C ALA A 124 6.95 17.94 9.92
N GLN A 125 6.99 18.68 8.82
CA GLN A 125 6.63 20.09 8.77
C GLN A 125 5.42 20.31 7.87
N TRP A 126 4.55 21.25 8.27
CA TRP A 126 3.44 21.70 7.43
C TRP A 126 3.95 22.55 6.29
N ASP A 127 3.57 22.20 5.06
CA ASP A 127 3.87 22.98 3.86
C ASP A 127 2.62 23.75 3.45
N GLU A 128 2.70 25.07 3.47
CA GLU A 128 1.59 25.97 3.15
C GLU A 128 1.20 25.92 1.66
N GLU A 129 2.15 25.67 0.75
CA GLU A 129 1.88 25.61 -0.69
C GLU A 129 1.18 24.29 -1.07
N LEU A 130 1.59 23.21 -0.45
CA LEU A 130 0.99 21.89 -0.67
C LEU A 130 -0.30 21.69 0.12
N GLY A 131 -0.48 22.44 1.23
CA GLY A 131 -1.58 22.26 2.17
C GLY A 131 -1.55 20.88 2.89
N GLU A 132 -0.35 20.30 3.02
CA GLU A 132 -0.11 19.05 3.73
C GLU A 132 1.30 18.99 4.33
N ALA A 133 1.49 18.04 5.26
CA ALA A 133 2.77 17.84 5.92
C ALA A 133 3.77 17.09 5.03
N VAL A 134 5.05 17.44 5.15
CA VAL A 134 6.19 16.83 4.47
C VAL A 134 7.15 16.25 5.50
N GLY A 135 7.49 14.97 5.37
CA GLY A 135 8.37 14.25 6.28
C GLY A 135 8.13 12.74 6.28
N GLU A 136 8.39 12.10 7.41
CA GLU A 136 8.12 10.67 7.60
C GLU A 136 6.59 10.42 7.61
N PRO A 137 6.09 9.37 6.93
CA PRO A 137 4.64 9.15 6.75
C PRO A 137 3.81 9.12 8.03
N THR A 138 4.33 8.53 9.11
CA THR A 138 3.63 8.47 10.40
C THR A 138 3.49 9.85 11.03
N GLU A 139 4.53 10.66 10.96
CA GLU A 139 4.54 12.02 11.49
C GLU A 139 3.72 12.98 10.63
N CYS A 140 3.80 12.82 9.30
CA CYS A 140 2.91 13.55 8.39
C CYS A 140 1.43 13.31 8.70
N ALA A 141 1.06 12.08 9.11
CA ALA A 141 -0.31 11.79 9.50
C ALA A 141 -0.76 12.63 10.70
N LEU A 142 0.10 12.78 11.71
CA LEU A 142 -0.19 13.56 12.91
C LEU A 142 -0.27 15.06 12.64
N VAL A 143 0.70 15.59 11.88
CA VAL A 143 0.72 17.01 11.49
C VAL A 143 -0.46 17.35 10.58
N ASN A 144 -0.81 16.46 9.64
CA ASN A 144 -1.99 16.61 8.78
C ASN A 144 -3.30 16.57 9.58
N ASP A 145 -3.36 15.80 10.65
CA ASP A 145 -4.54 15.72 11.51
C ASP A 145 -4.73 17.02 12.32
N ALA A 146 -3.64 17.59 12.84
CA ALA A 146 -3.63 18.92 13.45
C ALA A 146 -4.01 20.02 12.43
N GLY A 147 -3.47 19.97 11.21
CA GLY A 147 -3.79 20.89 10.13
C GLY A 147 -5.28 20.89 9.74
N LYS A 148 -5.93 19.72 9.71
CA LYS A 148 -7.39 19.60 9.48
C LYS A 148 -8.22 20.26 10.59
N ALA A 149 -7.68 20.35 11.79
CA ALA A 149 -8.30 21.08 12.91
C ALA A 149 -7.98 22.59 12.89
N GLY A 150 -7.23 23.08 11.89
CA GLY A 150 -6.84 24.48 11.77
C GLY A 150 -5.58 24.83 12.56
N LEU A 151 -4.88 23.85 13.12
CA LEU A 151 -3.65 24.04 13.89
C LEU A 151 -2.44 23.97 12.94
N THR A 152 -2.24 25.02 12.17
CA THR A 152 -1.08 25.24 11.30
C THR A 152 -0.15 26.30 11.91
N GLY A 153 1.13 26.29 11.55
CA GLY A 153 2.09 27.28 12.08
C GLY A 153 2.55 27.05 13.52
N LEU A 154 2.15 25.94 14.15
CA LEU A 154 2.47 25.64 15.56
C LEU A 154 3.97 25.73 15.89
N THR A 155 4.85 25.31 14.99
CA THR A 155 6.31 25.34 15.21
C THR A 155 6.88 26.77 15.25
N ALA A 156 6.20 27.74 14.62
CA ALA A 156 6.58 29.14 14.69
C ALA A 156 6.08 29.82 15.98
N GLU A 157 4.91 29.40 16.47
CA GLU A 157 4.29 29.92 17.70
C GLU A 157 4.89 29.28 18.95
N HIS A 158 5.36 28.04 18.84
CA HIS A 158 5.91 27.23 19.93
C HIS A 158 7.30 26.72 19.57
N PRO A 159 8.34 27.57 19.69
CA PRO A 159 9.70 27.17 19.35
C PRO A 159 10.20 26.02 20.22
N ARG A 160 10.82 25.03 19.57
CA ARG A 160 11.44 23.89 20.27
C ARG A 160 12.71 24.35 20.94
N VAL A 161 12.81 24.21 22.26
CA VAL A 161 13.95 24.58 23.10
C VAL A 161 14.77 23.40 23.59
N GLY A 162 14.24 22.19 23.49
CA GLY A 162 14.94 20.96 23.85
C GLY A 162 14.32 19.73 23.21
N GLU A 163 15.12 18.67 23.09
CA GLU A 163 14.63 17.42 22.53
C GLU A 163 15.42 16.19 23.00
N ALA A 164 14.73 15.06 23.09
CA ALA A 164 15.27 13.70 23.08
C ALA A 164 14.76 13.04 21.80
N PRO A 165 15.59 12.89 20.74
CA PRO A 165 15.17 12.41 19.44
C PRO A 165 14.62 10.98 19.51
N PHE A 166 13.86 10.58 18.46
CA PHE A 166 13.33 9.22 18.38
C PHE A 166 14.45 8.19 18.42
N ASP A 167 14.25 7.18 19.27
CA ASP A 167 15.11 6.02 19.36
C ASP A 167 14.29 4.74 19.33
N SER A 168 14.65 3.83 18.42
CA SER A 168 13.93 2.58 18.21
C SER A 168 13.99 1.61 19.39
N GLY A 169 15.00 1.70 20.24
CA GLY A 169 15.12 0.91 21.45
C GLY A 169 14.18 1.40 22.54
N ARG A 170 14.02 2.73 22.68
CA ARG A 170 13.07 3.38 23.60
C ARG A 170 11.65 3.44 23.02
N LYS A 171 11.52 3.40 21.68
CA LYS A 171 10.24 3.50 20.91
C LYS A 171 9.47 4.80 21.17
N MET A 172 10.16 5.89 21.47
CA MET A 172 9.57 7.20 21.75
C MET A 172 10.55 8.33 21.45
N MET A 173 9.99 9.54 21.43
CA MET A 173 10.71 10.81 21.38
C MET A 173 10.06 11.82 22.32
N SER A 174 10.82 12.82 22.75
CA SER A 174 10.32 13.92 23.57
C SER A 174 10.81 15.26 23.02
N VAL A 175 9.99 16.26 23.06
CA VAL A 175 10.34 17.64 22.72
C VAL A 175 9.91 18.56 23.85
N VAL A 176 10.64 19.64 24.05
CA VAL A 176 10.27 20.73 24.96
C VAL A 176 10.08 21.98 24.10
N VAL A 177 8.92 22.62 24.23
CA VAL A 177 8.55 23.82 23.49
C VAL A 177 8.25 24.95 24.45
N GLU A 178 8.49 26.19 24.01
CA GLU A 178 8.05 27.38 24.71
C GLU A 178 6.57 27.66 24.39
N THR A 179 5.76 27.92 25.42
CA THR A 179 4.35 28.29 25.25
C THR A 179 4.18 29.78 25.08
N LEU A 180 3.04 30.22 24.57
CA LEU A 180 2.73 31.65 24.40
C LEU A 180 2.73 32.43 25.75
N ASP A 181 2.52 31.74 26.85
CA ASP A 181 2.49 32.32 28.20
C ASP A 181 3.91 32.39 28.83
N GLY A 182 4.94 31.92 28.11
CA GLY A 182 6.34 31.92 28.58
C GLY A 182 6.66 30.79 29.54
N GLU A 183 5.79 29.77 29.66
CA GLU A 183 6.08 28.50 30.31
C GLU A 183 6.66 27.51 29.29
N TYR A 184 7.10 26.36 29.73
CA TYR A 184 7.65 25.32 28.88
C TYR A 184 6.81 24.05 28.99
N GLU A 185 6.48 23.48 27.86
CA GLU A 185 5.74 22.24 27.82
C GLU A 185 6.52 21.17 27.07
N GLN A 186 6.66 20.04 27.72
CA GLN A 186 7.21 18.82 27.13
C GLN A 186 6.07 18.00 26.55
N TYR A 187 6.28 17.47 25.35
CA TYR A 187 5.48 16.43 24.75
C TYR A 187 6.32 15.20 24.49
N THR A 188 5.83 14.04 24.90
CA THR A 188 6.46 12.74 24.69
C THR A 188 5.53 11.86 23.87
N LYS A 189 5.96 11.48 22.66
CA LYS A 189 5.23 10.65 21.73
C LYS A 189 5.92 9.30 21.57
N GLY A 190 5.18 8.19 21.59
CA GLY A 190 5.77 6.88 21.41
C GLY A 190 4.79 5.71 21.42
N ALA A 191 5.36 4.51 21.56
CA ALA A 191 4.58 3.28 21.66
C ALA A 191 3.72 3.29 22.92
N PRO A 192 2.40 2.98 22.82
CA PRO A 192 1.47 3.13 23.93
C PRO A 192 1.86 2.34 25.17
N ASP A 193 2.37 1.12 25.00
CA ASP A 193 2.83 0.25 26.10
C ASP A 193 3.95 0.89 26.92
N VAL A 194 4.84 1.62 26.25
CA VAL A 194 5.96 2.29 26.91
C VAL A 194 5.51 3.60 27.55
N VAL A 195 4.84 4.48 26.78
CA VAL A 195 4.41 5.81 27.27
C VAL A 195 3.44 5.69 28.45
N ILE A 196 2.43 4.81 28.39
CA ILE A 196 1.50 4.55 29.48
C ILE A 196 2.24 4.10 30.74
N GLY A 197 3.32 3.29 30.58
CA GLY A 197 4.16 2.83 31.68
C GLY A 197 4.89 3.96 32.43
N LEU A 198 5.22 5.05 31.74
CA LEU A 198 5.93 6.22 32.28
C LEU A 198 4.99 7.29 32.88
N CYS A 199 3.68 7.16 32.66
CA CYS A 199 2.72 8.12 33.17
C CYS A 199 2.36 7.82 34.63
N THR A 200 2.39 8.85 35.47
CA THR A 200 1.92 8.83 36.86
C THR A 200 0.59 9.56 37.00
N HIS A 201 0.25 10.41 36.04
CA HIS A 201 -0.98 11.20 36.00
C HIS A 201 -1.69 11.06 34.64
N ILE A 202 -2.93 11.50 34.58
CA ILE A 202 -3.77 11.53 33.38
C ILE A 202 -4.61 12.81 33.37
N TYR A 203 -4.92 13.32 32.18
CA TYR A 203 -5.93 14.36 32.04
C TYR A 203 -7.35 13.78 32.27
N ASP A 204 -8.18 14.55 32.95
CA ASP A 204 -9.63 14.36 33.06
C ASP A 204 -10.28 15.69 32.64
N GLY A 205 -10.48 15.85 31.33
CA GLY A 205 -10.77 17.14 30.72
C GLY A 205 -9.59 18.09 30.87
N ASP A 206 -9.79 19.21 31.57
CA ASP A 206 -8.76 20.23 31.81
C ASP A 206 -7.94 20.00 33.11
N LYS A 207 -8.27 18.95 33.87
CA LYS A 207 -7.64 18.67 35.14
C LYS A 207 -6.65 17.52 35.04
N VAL A 208 -5.57 17.63 35.75
CA VAL A 208 -4.58 16.54 35.92
C VAL A 208 -4.92 15.78 37.19
N VAL A 209 -5.12 14.49 37.09
CA VAL A 209 -5.43 13.59 38.21
C VAL A 209 -4.43 12.41 38.23
N PRO A 210 -4.20 11.77 39.41
CA PRO A 210 -3.37 10.58 39.47
C PRO A 210 -3.92 9.46 38.56
N LEU A 211 -3.03 8.77 37.85
CA LEU A 211 -3.37 7.61 37.03
C LEU A 211 -3.51 6.37 37.90
N THR A 212 -4.74 5.92 38.14
CA THR A 212 -5.01 4.69 38.91
C THR A 212 -4.77 3.44 38.04
N GLU A 213 -4.55 2.29 38.70
CA GLU A 213 -4.34 1.01 38.00
C GLU A 213 -5.58 0.59 37.17
N GLU A 214 -6.78 0.89 37.63
CA GLU A 214 -8.01 0.64 36.87
C GLU A 214 -8.01 1.46 35.57
N ARG A 215 -7.66 2.76 35.67
CA ARG A 215 -7.63 3.66 34.51
C ARG A 215 -6.51 3.26 33.55
N ARG A 216 -5.35 2.82 34.08
CA ARG A 216 -4.25 2.26 33.27
C ARG A 216 -4.70 1.03 32.49
N ALA A 217 -5.43 0.12 33.15
CA ALA A 217 -5.95 -1.08 32.46
C ALA A 217 -6.96 -0.72 31.35
N GLU A 218 -7.78 0.31 31.53
CA GLU A 218 -8.69 0.82 30.49
C GLU A 218 -7.90 1.34 29.28
N LEU A 219 -6.82 2.11 29.49
CA LEU A 219 -5.97 2.61 28.42
C LEU A 219 -5.28 1.49 27.62
N VAL A 220 -4.80 0.47 28.32
CA VAL A 220 -4.20 -0.72 27.69
C VAL A 220 -5.25 -1.48 26.89
N ALA A 221 -6.48 -1.58 27.39
CA ALA A 221 -7.58 -2.21 26.65
C ALA A 221 -7.99 -1.39 25.42
N ALA A 222 -8.02 -0.05 25.51
CA ALA A 222 -8.29 0.84 24.40
C ALA A 222 -7.20 0.72 23.30
N ASN A 223 -5.93 0.71 23.70
CA ASN A 223 -4.82 0.46 22.77
C ASN A 223 -4.98 -0.90 22.06
N LYS A 224 -5.31 -1.95 22.82
CA LYS A 224 -5.53 -3.28 22.25
C LYS A 224 -6.69 -3.28 21.27
N ALA A 225 -7.81 -2.63 21.59
CA ALA A 225 -8.96 -2.53 20.68
C ALA A 225 -8.60 -1.83 19.37
N MET A 226 -7.81 -0.74 19.41
CA MET A 226 -7.31 -0.07 18.21
C MET A 226 -6.36 -0.97 17.42
N ALA A 227 -5.47 -1.72 18.08
CA ALA A 227 -4.56 -2.65 17.43
C ALA A 227 -5.32 -3.83 16.77
N ASP A 228 -6.40 -4.31 17.39
CA ASP A 228 -7.27 -5.35 16.83
C ASP A 228 -8.02 -4.85 15.56
N GLU A 229 -8.20 -3.53 15.41
CA GLU A 229 -8.67 -2.85 14.17
C GLU A 229 -7.54 -2.62 13.15
N ALA A 230 -6.35 -3.19 13.37
CA ALA A 230 -5.16 -3.01 12.55
C ALA A 230 -4.62 -1.58 12.47
N LEU A 231 -4.91 -0.75 13.47
CA LEU A 231 -4.37 0.60 13.55
C LEU A 231 -2.95 0.59 14.12
N ARG A 232 -2.09 1.41 13.55
CA ARG A 232 -0.84 1.82 14.21
C ARG A 232 -1.21 2.85 15.27
N VAL A 233 -0.94 2.55 16.54
CA VAL A 233 -1.30 3.42 17.66
C VAL A 233 -0.05 4.11 18.20
N LEU A 234 -0.16 5.42 18.43
CA LEU A 234 0.82 6.21 19.17
C LEU A 234 0.14 6.87 20.37
N ALA A 235 0.86 6.92 21.48
CA ALA A 235 0.44 7.64 22.67
C ALA A 235 1.15 9.00 22.75
N LEU A 236 0.47 9.97 23.36
CA LEU A 236 1.02 11.26 23.76
C LEU A 236 0.91 11.42 25.27
N ALA A 237 1.98 11.91 25.87
CA ALA A 237 2.01 12.39 27.24
C ALA A 237 2.68 13.76 27.30
N SER A 238 2.47 14.52 28.35
CA SER A 238 3.07 15.84 28.55
C SER A 238 3.61 16.03 29.96
N CYS A 239 4.45 17.06 30.12
CA CYS A 239 4.89 17.58 31.39
C CYS A 239 5.10 19.09 31.25
N THR A 240 4.79 19.88 32.29
CA THR A 240 4.93 21.34 32.27
C THR A 240 6.08 21.79 33.16
N TYR A 241 6.85 22.78 32.69
CA TYR A 241 7.97 23.35 33.42
C TYR A 241 7.85 24.89 33.48
N THR A 242 8.29 25.46 34.58
CA THR A 242 8.36 26.94 34.75
C THR A 242 9.65 27.54 34.14
N GLU A 243 10.67 26.71 33.96
CA GLU A 243 11.96 27.09 33.38
C GLU A 243 12.42 26.01 32.38
N VAL A 244 13.26 26.37 31.42
CA VAL A 244 13.83 25.40 30.46
C VAL A 244 14.59 24.32 31.21
N PRO A 245 14.28 23.02 31.01
CA PRO A 245 15.05 21.95 31.62
C PRO A 245 16.54 22.05 31.26
N ALA A 246 17.41 22.07 32.26
CA ALA A 246 18.86 22.16 32.04
C ALA A 246 19.44 20.90 31.37
N ASP A 247 18.75 19.76 31.49
CA ASP A 247 19.08 18.49 30.84
C ASP A 247 17.85 17.99 30.06
N CYS A 248 17.99 17.86 28.75
CA CYS A 248 16.97 17.28 27.85
C CYS A 248 17.30 15.85 27.44
N SER A 249 18.14 15.15 28.23
CA SER A 249 18.38 13.73 27.99
C SER A 249 17.11 12.89 28.21
N PRO A 250 17.00 11.71 27.58
CA PRO A 250 15.87 10.81 27.83
C PRO A 250 15.63 10.50 29.30
N ALA A 251 16.70 10.35 30.08
CA ALA A 251 16.60 10.05 31.50
C ALA A 251 16.00 11.20 32.33
N ALA A 252 16.17 12.44 31.86
CA ALA A 252 15.63 13.64 32.50
C ALA A 252 14.19 13.97 32.08
N LEU A 253 13.81 13.59 30.85
CA LEU A 253 12.50 13.95 30.28
C LEU A 253 11.46 12.83 30.38
N GLU A 254 11.87 11.57 30.29
CA GLU A 254 10.96 10.45 30.06
C GLU A 254 10.54 9.73 31.35
N HIS A 255 9.98 10.48 32.32
CA HIS A 255 9.45 9.97 33.57
C HIS A 255 8.35 10.87 34.14
N ASP A 256 7.52 10.35 35.01
CA ASP A 256 6.44 11.08 35.74
C ASP A 256 5.49 11.88 34.84
N LEU A 257 5.19 11.36 33.65
CA LEU A 257 4.42 12.03 32.63
C LEU A 257 2.92 12.05 32.93
N VAL A 258 2.21 13.00 32.29
CA VAL A 258 0.76 13.13 32.30
C VAL A 258 0.23 12.59 30.97
N PHE A 259 -0.56 11.54 31.01
CA PHE A 259 -1.13 10.94 29.80
C PHE A 259 -2.15 11.87 29.15
N CYS A 260 -2.00 12.09 27.82
CA CYS A 260 -2.87 12.98 27.02
C CYS A 260 -3.86 12.21 26.14
N GLY A 261 -3.48 11.07 25.57
CA GLY A 261 -4.35 10.30 24.68
C GLY A 261 -3.61 9.34 23.74
N LEU A 262 -4.39 8.65 22.93
CA LEU A 262 -3.94 7.76 21.87
C LEU A 262 -4.40 8.26 20.50
N SER A 263 -3.57 8.08 19.48
CA SER A 263 -3.88 8.32 18.08
C SER A 263 -3.70 7.03 17.29
N GLY A 264 -4.78 6.55 16.68
CA GLY A 264 -4.80 5.38 15.81
C GLY A 264 -4.79 5.79 14.34
N MET A 265 -3.86 5.26 13.57
CA MET A 265 -3.67 5.58 12.17
C MET A 265 -3.53 4.32 11.31
N ILE A 266 -3.89 4.45 10.03
CA ILE A 266 -3.80 3.38 9.06
C ILE A 266 -3.38 3.95 7.70
N ASP A 267 -2.76 3.11 6.87
CA ASP A 267 -2.61 3.39 5.43
C ASP A 267 -3.93 2.98 4.73
N PRO A 268 -4.78 3.92 4.32
CA PRO A 268 -6.12 3.61 3.84
C PRO A 268 -6.08 2.87 2.50
N VAL A 269 -7.03 1.97 2.33
CA VAL A 269 -7.29 1.31 1.05
C VAL A 269 -7.68 2.34 0.00
N ARG A 270 -7.21 2.18 -1.23
CA ARG A 270 -7.65 3.00 -2.36
C ARG A 270 -9.13 2.76 -2.65
N PRO A 271 -9.93 3.81 -2.87
CA PRO A 271 -11.38 3.67 -3.08
C PRO A 271 -11.76 2.72 -4.22
N GLU A 272 -10.97 2.72 -5.30
CA GLU A 272 -11.21 1.92 -6.50
C GLU A 272 -10.88 0.43 -6.37
N VAL A 273 -10.12 0.04 -5.35
CA VAL A 273 -9.60 -1.34 -5.22
C VAL A 273 -10.69 -2.35 -4.88
N ALA A 274 -11.64 -1.99 -4.01
CA ALA A 274 -12.72 -2.90 -3.64
C ALA A 274 -13.57 -3.31 -4.85
N ASP A 275 -13.85 -2.37 -5.75
CA ASP A 275 -14.59 -2.63 -6.98
C ASP A 275 -13.76 -3.46 -7.97
N ALA A 276 -12.47 -3.17 -8.10
CA ALA A 276 -11.56 -3.93 -8.96
C ALA A 276 -11.41 -5.40 -8.52
N ILE A 277 -11.35 -5.65 -7.20
CA ILE A 277 -11.30 -7.01 -6.65
C ILE A 277 -12.61 -7.75 -6.92
N ARG A 278 -13.76 -7.09 -6.77
CA ARG A 278 -15.06 -7.68 -7.09
C ARG A 278 -15.17 -8.04 -8.57
N GLU A 279 -14.75 -7.13 -9.47
CA GLU A 279 -14.72 -7.37 -10.91
C GLU A 279 -13.81 -8.57 -11.27
N ALA A 280 -12.66 -8.70 -10.59
CA ALA A 280 -11.78 -9.86 -10.75
C ALA A 280 -12.43 -11.17 -10.28
N HIS A 281 -13.09 -11.17 -9.13
CA HIS A 281 -13.81 -12.33 -8.61
C HIS A 281 -14.98 -12.75 -9.53
N ASP A 282 -15.74 -11.79 -10.05
CA ASP A 282 -16.83 -12.05 -11.00
C ASP A 282 -16.32 -12.65 -12.32
N ALA A 283 -15.08 -12.31 -12.70
CA ALA A 283 -14.37 -12.92 -13.83
C ALA A 283 -13.75 -14.30 -13.50
N GLY A 284 -13.93 -14.82 -12.29
CA GLY A 284 -13.34 -16.08 -11.83
C GLY A 284 -11.85 -16.01 -11.51
N ILE A 285 -11.29 -14.80 -11.33
CA ILE A 285 -9.89 -14.59 -11.02
C ILE A 285 -9.72 -14.49 -9.49
N ARG A 286 -8.83 -15.31 -8.93
CA ARG A 286 -8.49 -15.26 -7.51
C ARG A 286 -7.53 -14.12 -7.22
N THR A 287 -7.87 -13.27 -6.26
CA THR A 287 -6.97 -12.23 -5.75
C THR A 287 -6.27 -12.72 -4.49
N VAL A 288 -4.95 -12.52 -4.43
CA VAL A 288 -4.07 -12.85 -3.29
C VAL A 288 -3.32 -11.59 -2.89
N MET A 289 -3.41 -11.19 -1.63
CA MET A 289 -2.62 -10.08 -1.08
C MET A 289 -1.29 -10.61 -0.54
N ILE A 290 -0.19 -9.95 -0.90
CA ILE A 290 1.16 -10.21 -0.40
C ILE A 290 1.63 -8.99 0.36
N THR A 291 2.15 -9.17 1.57
CA THR A 291 2.62 -8.08 2.42
C THR A 291 3.66 -8.56 3.43
N GLY A 292 4.54 -7.66 3.86
CA GLY A 292 5.43 -7.88 5.00
C GLY A 292 4.82 -7.49 6.35
N ASP A 293 3.55 -7.06 6.39
CA ASP A 293 2.87 -6.67 7.63
C ASP A 293 2.59 -7.87 8.54
N HIS A 294 2.31 -7.56 9.81
CA HIS A 294 1.81 -8.57 10.74
C HIS A 294 0.49 -9.17 10.23
N ILE A 295 0.31 -10.48 10.44
CA ILE A 295 -0.82 -11.24 9.90
C ILE A 295 -2.19 -10.63 10.26
N ASP A 296 -2.35 -10.08 11.46
CA ASP A 296 -3.63 -9.50 11.90
C ASP A 296 -3.98 -8.23 11.13
N THR A 297 -2.99 -7.37 10.85
CA THR A 297 -3.13 -6.19 10.00
C THR A 297 -3.48 -6.59 8.56
N ALA A 298 -2.77 -7.59 8.03
CA ALA A 298 -3.02 -8.09 6.68
C ALA A 298 -4.44 -8.66 6.54
N VAL A 299 -4.89 -9.47 7.51
CA VAL A 299 -6.24 -10.06 7.52
C VAL A 299 -7.33 -9.01 7.61
N ALA A 300 -7.15 -7.96 8.43
CA ALA A 300 -8.14 -6.88 8.56
C ALA A 300 -8.35 -6.16 7.21
N ILE A 301 -7.27 -5.79 6.54
CA ILE A 301 -7.32 -5.15 5.21
C ILE A 301 -7.88 -6.10 4.14
N ALA A 302 -7.45 -7.37 4.15
CA ALA A 302 -7.93 -8.36 3.20
C ALA A 302 -9.44 -8.64 3.36
N LYS A 303 -9.97 -8.63 4.59
CA LYS A 303 -11.41 -8.69 4.88
C LYS A 303 -12.15 -7.47 4.36
N GLN A 304 -11.63 -6.26 4.62
CA GLN A 304 -12.22 -5.01 4.12
C GLN A 304 -12.35 -5.01 2.60
N LEU A 305 -11.37 -5.61 1.91
CA LEU A 305 -11.33 -5.72 0.45
C LEU A 305 -12.11 -6.93 -0.10
N GLY A 306 -12.63 -7.81 0.76
CA GLY A 306 -13.31 -9.03 0.32
C GLY A 306 -12.38 -10.10 -0.27
N ILE A 307 -11.08 -10.02 -0.02
CA ILE A 307 -10.08 -11.01 -0.48
C ILE A 307 -10.19 -12.30 0.35
N VAL A 308 -10.40 -12.17 1.66
CA VAL A 308 -10.57 -13.29 2.59
C VAL A 308 -11.82 -13.11 3.44
N ALA A 309 -12.47 -14.21 3.83
CA ALA A 309 -13.62 -14.19 4.73
C ALA A 309 -13.18 -14.24 6.21
N ASP A 310 -12.14 -15.00 6.51
CA ASP A 310 -11.64 -15.19 7.86
C ASP A 310 -10.12 -15.43 7.90
N ARG A 311 -9.56 -15.49 9.13
CA ARG A 311 -8.12 -15.65 9.36
C ARG A 311 -7.56 -16.99 8.88
N SER A 312 -8.37 -18.04 8.75
CA SER A 312 -7.91 -19.37 8.35
C SER A 312 -7.40 -19.38 6.89
N GLN A 313 -7.77 -18.37 6.11
CA GLN A 313 -7.35 -18.19 4.71
C GLN A 313 -6.02 -17.44 4.56
N ALA A 314 -5.44 -16.97 5.65
CA ALA A 314 -4.13 -16.28 5.68
C ALA A 314 -3.03 -17.25 6.12
N ILE A 315 -1.86 -17.12 5.50
CA ILE A 315 -0.66 -17.94 5.74
C ILE A 315 0.48 -17.03 6.21
#